data_6ba73f82f94935e1a024964deca6f21a
#
_entry.id   6ba73f82f94935e1a024964deca6f21a
#
_cell.length_a   1.000
_cell.length_b   1.000
_cell.length_c   1.000
_cell.angle_alpha   90.00
_cell.angle_beta   90.00
_cell.angle_gamma   90.00
#
_symmetry.space_group_name_H-M   'P 1'
#
loop_
_entity.id
_entity.type
_entity.pdbx_description
1 polymer ?
#
loop_
_entity_poly.entity_id
_entity_poly.type
_entity_poly.pdbx_seq_one_letter_code
_entity_poly.pdbx_strand_id
1 'polypeptide(L)'
;PFMVMPVYASLEKIPSSLIEASKDLGANRISTFLKITLPLSMPGVLAGFTFTFCLSAGDFISPTLVGGPYSNMVANVVATQFGIAMNWPLGSALGMVLLLIVLAVITLSDRLERAGRINLA
;
A
#
# COMPACT_ATOMS: atom_id res chain seq x y z
N PRO A 1 9.44 -5.82 -2.15
CA PRO A 1 9.75 -6.36 -0.81
C PRO A 1 8.82 -5.82 0.27
N PHE A 2 8.52 -4.52 0.24
CA PHE A 2 7.66 -3.86 1.23
C PHE A 2 6.18 -4.24 1.13
N MET A 3 5.75 -4.77 0.01
CA MET A 3 4.42 -5.36 -0.16
C MET A 3 4.41 -6.83 0.24
N VAL A 4 5.44 -7.57 -0.15
CA VAL A 4 5.53 -9.02 0.07
C VAL A 4 5.61 -9.37 1.55
N MET A 5 6.40 -8.65 2.33
CA MET A 5 6.62 -8.95 3.75
C MET A 5 5.36 -8.88 4.61
N PRO A 6 4.56 -7.79 4.55
CA PRO A 6 3.31 -7.73 5.31
C PRO A 6 2.28 -8.77 4.87
N VAL A 7 2.20 -9.02 3.57
CA VAL A 7 1.29 -10.04 3.03
C VAL A 7 1.70 -11.43 3.51
N TYR A 8 2.99 -11.74 3.46
CA TYR A 8 3.53 -13.00 3.97
C TYR A 8 3.21 -13.19 5.46
N ALA A 9 3.47 -12.17 6.27
CA ALA A 9 3.19 -12.22 7.70
C ALA A 9 1.70 -12.43 8.01
N SER A 10 0.81 -11.86 7.21
CA SER A 10 -0.63 -12.09 7.33
C SER A 10 -1.03 -13.52 6.90
N LEU A 11 -0.45 -14.01 5.83
CA LEU A 11 -0.72 -15.38 5.36
C LEU A 11 -0.24 -16.44 6.35
N GLU A 12 0.90 -16.22 6.99
CA GLU A 12 1.46 -17.13 7.97
C GLU A 12 0.57 -17.28 9.21
N LYS A 13 -0.20 -16.26 9.55
CA LYS A 13 -1.14 -16.29 10.68
C LYS A 13 -2.41 -17.09 10.42
N ILE A 14 -2.69 -17.44 9.18
CA ILE A 14 -3.90 -18.23 8.83
C ILE A 14 -3.66 -19.70 9.23
N PRO A 15 -4.49 -20.27 10.13
CA PRO A 15 -4.35 -21.67 10.50
C PRO A 15 -4.65 -22.60 9.31
N SER A 16 -3.83 -23.62 9.13
CA SER A 16 -4.07 -24.63 8.10
C SER A 16 -5.39 -25.39 8.29
N SER A 17 -5.84 -25.48 9.53
CA SER A 17 -7.12 -26.11 9.88
C SER A 17 -8.32 -25.44 9.20
N LEU A 18 -8.29 -24.13 9.00
CA LEU A 18 -9.37 -23.42 8.27
C LEU A 18 -9.43 -23.85 6.80
N ILE A 19 -8.27 -24.01 6.17
CA ILE A 19 -8.16 -24.43 4.77
C ILE A 19 -8.62 -25.90 4.63
N GLU A 20 -8.21 -26.75 5.57
CA GLU A 20 -8.63 -28.17 5.59
C GLU A 20 -10.14 -28.28 5.80
N ALA A 21 -10.70 -27.55 6.76
CA ALA A 21 -12.13 -27.50 7.00
C ALA A 21 -12.93 -27.06 5.77
N SER A 22 -12.42 -26.11 5.01
CA SER A 22 -13.09 -25.67 3.77
C SER A 22 -13.12 -26.77 2.71
N LYS A 23 -12.06 -27.55 2.61
CA LYS A 23 -11.99 -28.71 1.70
C LYS A 23 -12.97 -29.79 2.09
N ASP A 24 -13.10 -30.06 3.40
CA ASP A 24 -14.03 -31.03 3.93
C ASP A 24 -15.50 -30.65 3.63
N LEU A 25 -15.77 -29.35 3.55
CA LEU A 25 -17.07 -28.81 3.14
C LEU A 25 -17.28 -28.78 1.62
N GLY A 26 -16.33 -29.29 0.84
CA GLY A 26 -16.44 -29.39 -0.60
C GLY A 26 -16.03 -28.15 -1.37
N ALA A 27 -15.35 -27.19 -0.73
CA ALA A 27 -14.87 -25.98 -1.40
C ALA A 27 -13.69 -26.30 -2.34
N ASN A 28 -13.69 -25.72 -3.53
CA ASN A 28 -12.56 -25.79 -4.44
C ASN A 28 -11.47 -24.76 -4.03
N ARG A 29 -10.32 -24.81 -4.71
CA ARG A 29 -9.19 -23.91 -4.40
C ARG A 29 -9.56 -22.43 -4.53
N ILE A 30 -10.32 -22.08 -5.55
CA ILE A 30 -10.74 -20.69 -5.82
C ILE A 30 -11.70 -20.22 -4.74
N SER A 31 -12.67 -21.03 -4.36
CA SER A 31 -13.65 -20.71 -3.30
C SER A 31 -12.98 -20.53 -1.95
N THR A 32 -12.03 -21.40 -1.59
CA THR A 32 -11.23 -21.29 -0.37
C THR A 32 -10.42 -20.00 -0.36
N PHE A 33 -9.75 -19.68 -1.47
CA PHE A 33 -8.98 -18.46 -1.58
C PHE A 33 -9.85 -17.21 -1.39
N LEU A 34 -10.96 -17.12 -2.10
CA LEU A 34 -11.82 -15.92 -2.08
C LEU A 34 -12.57 -15.74 -0.74
N LYS A 35 -12.90 -16.84 -0.06
CA LYS A 35 -13.73 -16.78 1.15
C LYS A 35 -12.94 -16.84 2.45
N ILE A 36 -11.76 -17.41 2.45
CA ILE A 36 -10.96 -17.61 3.65
C ILE A 36 -9.63 -16.89 3.56
N THR A 37 -8.81 -17.20 2.56
CA THR A 37 -7.44 -16.67 2.46
C THR A 37 -7.43 -15.16 2.23
N LEU A 38 -8.19 -14.69 1.27
CA LEU A 38 -8.21 -13.26 0.90
C LEU A 38 -8.71 -12.36 2.05
N PRO A 39 -9.89 -12.63 2.67
CA PRO A 39 -10.36 -11.80 3.78
C PRO A 39 -9.43 -11.79 4.99
N LEU A 40 -8.84 -12.94 5.34
CA LEU A 40 -7.94 -13.04 6.49
C LEU A 40 -6.57 -12.42 6.23
N SER A 41 -6.15 -12.29 4.97
CA SER A 41 -4.90 -11.63 4.59
C SER A 41 -5.04 -10.13 4.35
N MET A 42 -6.26 -9.59 4.35
CA MET A 42 -6.52 -8.16 4.11
C MET A 42 -5.72 -7.19 4.99
N PRO A 43 -5.54 -7.41 6.30
CA PRO A 43 -4.68 -6.52 7.10
C PRO A 43 -3.26 -6.39 6.56
N GLY A 44 -2.67 -7.49 6.09
CA GLY A 44 -1.35 -7.48 5.48
C GLY A 44 -1.33 -6.79 4.12
N VAL A 45 -2.36 -6.98 3.31
CA VAL A 45 -2.50 -6.31 2.01
C VAL A 45 -2.62 -4.81 2.19
N LEU A 46 -3.44 -4.35 3.12
CA LEU A 46 -3.61 -2.91 3.40
C LEU A 46 -2.34 -2.29 3.96
N ALA A 47 -1.66 -2.98 4.89
CA ALA A 47 -0.37 -2.51 5.42
C ALA A 47 0.69 -2.41 4.32
N GLY A 48 0.82 -3.45 3.49
CA GLY A 48 1.76 -3.47 2.38
C GLY A 48 1.46 -2.39 1.35
N PHE A 49 0.19 -2.19 1.02
CA PHE A 49 -0.25 -1.11 0.14
C PHE A 49 0.16 0.26 0.69
N THR A 50 -0.09 0.53 1.96
CA THR A 50 0.25 1.79 2.60
C THR A 50 1.76 2.03 2.58
N PHE A 51 2.57 1.04 2.95
CA PHE A 51 4.03 1.14 2.91
C PHE A 51 4.54 1.42 1.50
N THR A 52 4.09 0.64 0.53
CA THR A 52 4.53 0.76 -0.87
C THR A 52 4.11 2.11 -1.45
N PHE A 53 2.90 2.56 -1.16
CA PHE A 53 2.39 3.86 -1.61
C PHE A 53 3.23 5.01 -1.04
N CYS A 54 3.49 5.00 0.27
CA CYS A 54 4.27 6.06 0.92
C CYS A 54 5.70 6.12 0.38
N LEU A 55 6.35 4.98 0.22
CA LEU A 55 7.71 4.91 -0.33
C LEU A 55 7.77 5.36 -1.79
N SER A 56 6.80 4.95 -2.61
CA SER A 56 6.73 5.35 -4.01
C SER A 56 6.41 6.82 -4.18
N ALA A 57 5.52 7.37 -3.34
CA ALA A 57 5.16 8.78 -3.40
C ALA A 57 6.34 9.71 -3.07
N GLY A 58 7.25 9.27 -2.19
CA GLY A 58 8.44 10.01 -1.81
C GLY A 58 9.67 9.73 -2.67
N ASP A 59 9.59 8.81 -3.62
CA ASP A 59 10.73 8.42 -4.45
C ASP A 59 10.98 9.43 -5.57
N PHE A 60 12.03 10.22 -5.42
CA PHE A 60 12.50 11.13 -6.47
C PHE A 60 13.82 10.67 -7.10
N ILE A 61 14.52 9.71 -6.48
CA ILE A 61 15.84 9.26 -6.92
C ILE A 61 15.73 8.31 -8.10
N SER A 62 14.84 7.32 -8.01
CA SER A 62 14.70 6.31 -9.07
C SER A 62 14.34 6.90 -10.43
N PRO A 63 13.35 7.82 -10.55
CA PRO A 63 13.10 8.47 -11.84
C PRO A 63 14.28 9.30 -12.35
N THR A 64 15.04 9.90 -11.45
CA THR A 64 16.22 10.71 -11.83
C THR A 64 17.34 9.85 -12.38
N LEU A 65 17.56 8.66 -11.81
CA LEU A 65 18.67 7.80 -12.19
C LEU A 65 18.36 6.92 -13.41
N VAL A 66 17.15 6.40 -13.49
CA VAL A 66 16.77 5.37 -14.45
C VAL A 66 15.83 5.91 -15.52
N GLY A 67 15.08 6.96 -15.19
CA GLY A 67 14.11 7.56 -16.10
C GLY A 67 14.74 8.48 -17.16
N GLY A 68 14.01 8.74 -18.22
CA GLY A 68 14.38 9.69 -19.25
C GLY A 68 13.94 11.12 -18.92
N PRO A 69 14.15 12.07 -19.85
CA PRO A 69 13.84 13.49 -19.64
C PRO A 69 12.37 13.79 -19.30
N TYR A 70 11.47 12.87 -19.65
CA TYR A 70 10.03 13.02 -19.45
C TYR A 70 9.48 12.15 -18.32
N SER A 71 10.35 11.50 -17.56
CA SER A 71 9.96 10.57 -16.49
C SER A 71 9.84 11.29 -15.14
N ASN A 72 8.94 12.27 -15.05
CA ASN A 72 8.74 13.03 -13.82
C ASN A 72 7.64 12.43 -12.95
N MET A 73 7.98 12.16 -11.72
CA MET A 73 7.03 11.83 -10.65
C MET A 73 6.79 13.05 -9.77
N VAL A 74 5.74 13.00 -8.92
CA VAL A 74 5.38 14.13 -8.05
C VAL A 74 6.55 14.56 -7.17
N ALA A 75 7.27 13.61 -6.57
CA ALA A 75 8.43 13.91 -5.72
C ALA A 75 9.56 14.60 -6.49
N ASN A 76 9.79 14.24 -7.76
CA ASN A 76 10.75 14.94 -8.61
C ASN A 76 10.35 16.39 -8.86
N VAL A 77 9.08 16.64 -9.14
CA VAL A 77 8.56 17.99 -9.37
C VAL A 77 8.77 18.84 -8.12
N VAL A 78 8.41 18.30 -6.94
CA VAL A 78 8.62 19.00 -5.66
C VAL A 78 10.12 19.30 -5.44
N ALA A 79 10.97 18.31 -5.60
CA ALA A 79 12.43 18.49 -5.44
C ALA A 79 12.99 19.55 -6.38
N THR A 80 12.52 19.59 -7.64
CA THR A 80 12.95 20.58 -8.65
C THR A 80 12.56 22.01 -8.24
N GLN A 81 11.39 22.19 -7.65
CA GLN A 81 10.93 23.51 -7.19
C GLN A 81 11.81 24.07 -6.07
N PHE A 82 12.26 23.23 -5.15
CA PHE A 82 13.19 23.65 -4.10
C PHE A 82 14.62 23.84 -4.57
N GLY A 83 15.05 23.04 -5.53
CA GLY A 83 16.42 23.08 -6.04
C GLY A 83 16.60 24.02 -7.22
N ILE A 84 16.42 23.51 -8.42
CA ILE A 84 16.78 24.20 -9.68
C ILE A 84 15.90 25.44 -9.94
N ALA A 85 14.59 25.29 -9.76
CA ALA A 85 13.63 26.36 -10.05
C ALA A 85 13.60 27.46 -8.97
N MET A 86 14.13 27.20 -7.79
CA MET A 86 14.15 28.13 -6.65
C MET A 86 12.77 28.70 -6.32
N ASN A 87 11.71 27.99 -6.65
CA ASN A 87 10.32 28.38 -6.41
C ASN A 87 9.79 27.69 -5.15
N TRP A 88 10.22 28.15 -4.01
CA TRP A 88 9.88 27.58 -2.71
C TRP A 88 8.38 27.61 -2.37
N PRO A 89 7.64 28.71 -2.68
CA PRO A 89 6.19 28.72 -2.45
C PRO A 89 5.46 27.61 -3.20
N LEU A 90 5.79 27.39 -4.47
CA LEU A 90 5.17 26.32 -5.26
C LEU A 90 5.59 24.94 -4.77
N GLY A 91 6.87 24.76 -4.43
CA GLY A 91 7.37 23.51 -3.84
C GLY A 91 6.65 23.17 -2.55
N SER A 92 6.46 24.16 -1.68
CA SER A 92 5.73 24.00 -0.42
C SER A 92 4.25 23.63 -0.66
N ALA A 93 3.59 24.28 -1.61
CA ALA A 93 2.20 23.99 -1.95
C ALA A 93 2.04 22.56 -2.48
N LEU A 94 2.90 22.12 -3.39
CA LEU A 94 2.90 20.75 -3.91
C LEU A 94 3.19 19.73 -2.82
N GLY A 95 4.15 20.03 -1.93
CA GLY A 95 4.47 19.18 -0.79
C GLY A 95 3.29 19.03 0.18
N MET A 96 2.56 20.12 0.44
CA MET A 96 1.34 20.08 1.27
C MET A 96 0.23 19.24 0.63
N VAL A 97 0.01 19.37 -0.67
CA VAL A 97 -0.95 18.54 -1.40
C VAL A 97 -0.57 17.07 -1.32
N LEU A 98 0.70 16.75 -1.54
CA LEU A 98 1.20 15.38 -1.41
C LEU A 98 1.02 14.83 0.01
N LEU A 99 1.34 15.64 1.02
CA LEU A 99 1.14 15.27 2.42
C LEU A 99 -0.33 14.95 2.72
N LEU A 100 -1.25 15.78 2.25
CA LEU A 100 -2.69 15.55 2.44
C LEU A 100 -3.15 14.25 1.76
N ILE A 101 -2.66 13.96 0.56
CA ILE A 101 -2.96 12.72 -0.16
C ILE A 101 -2.45 11.52 0.62
N VAL A 102 -1.21 11.56 1.10
CA VAL A 102 -0.60 10.46 1.88
C VAL A 102 -1.37 10.24 3.18
N LEU A 103 -1.71 11.30 3.90
CA LEU A 103 -2.49 11.20 5.13
C LEU A 103 -3.89 10.63 4.87
N ALA A 104 -4.54 11.02 3.77
CA ALA A 104 -5.84 10.49 3.37
C ALA A 104 -5.75 8.99 3.09
N VAL A 105 -4.72 8.53 2.38
CA VAL A 105 -4.50 7.10 2.08
C VAL A 105 -4.24 6.31 3.35
N ILE A 106 -3.40 6.81 4.25
CA ILE A 106 -3.10 6.15 5.53
C ILE A 106 -4.37 6.04 6.38
N THR A 107 -5.14 7.12 6.50
CA THR A 107 -6.38 7.14 7.29
C THR A 107 -7.42 6.17 6.70
N LEU A 108 -7.57 6.14 5.39
CA LEU A 108 -8.49 5.25 4.71
C LEU A 108 -8.09 3.79 4.90
N SER A 109 -6.80 3.46 4.76
CA SER A 109 -6.28 2.11 4.99
C SER A 109 -6.53 1.64 6.42
N ASP A 110 -6.29 2.52 7.40
CA ASP A 110 -6.54 2.21 8.82
C ASP A 110 -8.02 1.95 9.10
N ARG A 111 -8.90 2.77 8.53
CA ARG A 111 -10.35 2.57 8.66
C ARG A 111 -10.82 1.27 8.02
N LEU A 112 -10.32 0.93 6.84
CA LEU A 112 -10.66 -0.31 6.16
C LEU A 112 -10.17 -1.53 6.95
N GLU A 113 -8.98 -1.46 7.53
CA GLU A 113 -8.45 -2.52 8.38
C GLU A 113 -9.33 -2.73 9.62
N ARG A 114 -9.71 -1.65 10.29
CA ARG A 114 -10.60 -1.72 11.48
C ARG A 114 -11.98 -2.26 11.12
N ALA A 115 -12.56 -1.82 10.02
CA ALA A 115 -13.84 -2.31 9.53
C ALA A 115 -13.77 -3.82 9.22
N GLY A 116 -12.69 -4.28 8.59
CA GLY A 116 -12.46 -5.70 8.34
C GLY A 116 -12.36 -6.53 9.62
N ARG A 117 -11.70 -6.02 10.65
CA ARG A 117 -11.60 -6.70 11.96
C ARG A 117 -12.96 -6.82 12.64
N ILE A 118 -13.79 -5.78 12.59
CA ILE A 118 -15.15 -5.82 13.17
C ILE A 118 -16.01 -6.86 12.47
N ASN A 119 -15.92 -6.97 11.14
CA ASN A 119 -16.69 -7.94 10.36
C ASN A 119 -16.22 -9.38 10.55
N LEU A 120 -14.98 -9.60 10.96
CA LEU A 120 -14.40 -10.93 11.21
C LEU A 120 -14.50 -11.37 12.67
N ALA A 121 -14.80 -10.47 13.55
CA ALA A 121 -15.05 -10.75 14.96
C ALA A 121 -16.53 -11.05 15.18
#